data_d6fad28529760948bfee1d0ec1cb6d12
#
_entry.id   d6fad28529760948bfee1d0ec1cb6d12
#
_cell.length_a   1.000
_cell.length_b   1.000
_cell.length_c   1.000
_cell.angle_alpha   90.00
_cell.angle_beta   90.00
_cell.angle_gamma   90.00
#
_symmetry.space_group_name_H-M   'P 1'
#
loop_
_entity.id
_entity.type
_entity.pdbx_description
1 polymer ?
#
loop_
_entity_poly.entity_id
_entity_poly.type
_entity_poly.pdbx_seq_one_letter_code
_entity_poly.pdbx_strand_id
1 'polypeptide(L)'
;AVAAQPRIKIGGPATTSRGFDFFDRFLAHCDHGENYATGGKGSRLDFISFHSKGAPWPRTKAERVQPSLKKIIKDLETYREVISKYPRFAKLPCFYDECDPSVGTILGRYDNSSYIFRVNEYYAGFLCRLAKNLVDFKYKFGLNLKLFTTWAFYFEGKRYFEGNRSLFTNNNVKKPVFNAFDALSRMGKTRVALTTSYSDDPIPYPAYELLVDGLASISDNEAEIMIWYFDDNWEATGKVKISLEVSNLPFESNLVKYIHYRIDGDHSNSFSEWVRQGEPQDPSDEQIKAIKARQD
;
A
#
# COMPACT_ATOMS: atom_id res chain seq x y z
N ALA A 1 15.08 26.02 11.68
CA ALA A 1 13.70 25.52 11.89
C ALA A 1 13.41 25.30 13.38
N VAL A 2 14.18 24.45 14.08
CA VAL A 2 13.92 24.12 15.51
C VAL A 2 14.05 25.34 16.41
N ALA A 3 14.97 26.26 16.15
CA ALA A 3 15.10 27.51 16.91
C ALA A 3 13.88 28.42 16.76
N ALA A 4 13.25 28.41 15.57
CA ALA A 4 12.05 29.21 15.29
C ALA A 4 10.75 28.55 15.79
N GLN A 5 10.71 27.21 15.79
CA GLN A 5 9.56 26.39 16.23
C GLN A 5 10.03 25.14 16.98
N PRO A 6 10.19 25.20 18.31
CA PRO A 6 10.75 24.09 19.11
C PRO A 6 9.95 22.79 19.04
N ARG A 7 8.63 22.85 18.75
CA ARG A 7 7.75 21.68 18.64
C ARG A 7 7.83 20.97 17.31
N ILE A 8 8.53 21.53 16.31
CA ILE A 8 8.65 20.90 14.99
C ILE A 8 9.42 19.57 15.11
N LYS A 9 8.96 18.57 14.40
CA LYS A 9 9.66 17.29 14.27
C LYS A 9 10.50 17.32 12.99
N ILE A 10 11.72 16.81 13.08
CA ILE A 10 12.67 16.76 11.97
C ILE A 10 13.00 15.31 11.69
N GLY A 11 12.94 14.92 10.44
CA GLY A 11 13.24 13.56 10.00
C GLY A 11 13.58 13.49 8.52
N GLY A 12 13.72 12.29 8.03
CA GLY A 12 14.09 11.96 6.67
C GLY A 12 14.89 10.67 6.63
N PRO A 13 15.66 10.44 5.55
CA PRO A 13 15.89 11.34 4.40
C PRO A 13 14.91 11.14 3.23
N ALA A 14 13.86 10.32 3.36
CA ALA A 14 12.89 10.02 2.31
C ALA A 14 13.57 9.44 1.04
N THR A 15 14.55 8.57 1.23
CA THR A 15 15.35 8.00 0.14
C THR A 15 14.70 6.75 -0.44
N THR A 16 14.93 6.49 -1.72
CA THR A 16 14.51 5.26 -2.39
C THR A 16 15.46 4.10 -2.09
N SER A 17 15.03 2.87 -2.35
CA SER A 17 15.85 1.66 -2.21
C SER A 17 17.11 1.61 -3.11
N ARG A 18 17.26 2.55 -4.05
CA ARG A 18 18.53 2.74 -4.78
C ARG A 18 19.57 3.53 -3.99
N GLY A 19 19.18 4.16 -2.89
CA GLY A 19 20.02 5.02 -2.06
C GLY A 19 20.34 4.44 -0.68
N PHE A 20 20.47 3.13 -0.52
CA PHE A 20 20.81 2.52 0.79
C PHE A 20 22.14 3.04 1.35
N ASP A 21 23.15 3.24 0.50
CA ASP A 21 24.42 3.83 0.94
C ASP A 21 24.25 5.28 1.42
N PHE A 22 23.41 6.05 0.75
CA PHE A 22 23.08 7.39 1.19
C PHE A 22 22.31 7.36 2.51
N PHE A 23 21.37 6.43 2.65
CA PHE A 23 20.59 6.25 3.87
C PHE A 23 21.48 5.92 5.07
N ASP A 24 22.43 4.98 4.88
CA ASP A 24 23.41 4.59 5.91
C ASP A 24 24.28 5.79 6.31
N ARG A 25 24.86 6.50 5.32
CA ARG A 25 25.68 7.71 5.57
C ARG A 25 24.88 8.85 6.21
N PHE A 26 23.61 9.01 5.87
CA PHE A 26 22.73 9.99 6.50
C PHE A 26 22.55 9.68 7.98
N LEU A 27 22.25 8.43 8.33
CA LEU A 27 22.10 8.03 9.72
C LEU A 27 23.42 8.15 10.49
N ALA A 28 24.55 7.75 9.89
CA ALA A 28 25.88 7.94 10.46
C ALA A 28 26.17 9.39 10.75
N HIS A 29 25.87 10.30 9.80
CA HIS A 29 26.03 11.73 10.01
C HIS A 29 25.15 12.27 11.14
N CYS A 30 23.88 11.85 11.19
CA CYS A 30 22.97 12.24 12.26
C CYS A 30 23.40 11.69 13.62
N ASP A 31 24.07 10.54 13.67
CA ASP A 31 24.54 9.92 14.91
C ASP A 31 25.83 10.60 15.44
N HIS A 32 26.83 10.74 14.62
CA HIS A 32 28.16 11.18 15.08
C HIS A 32 28.92 12.12 14.10
N GLY A 33 28.31 12.50 12.98
CA GLY A 33 28.90 13.45 12.02
C GLY A 33 29.04 14.84 12.61
N GLU A 34 29.89 15.67 12.01
CA GLU A 34 30.07 17.07 12.40
C GLU A 34 28.79 17.89 12.12
N ASN A 35 28.30 18.57 13.14
CA ASN A 35 27.17 19.48 13.01
C ASN A 35 27.70 20.90 12.78
N TYR A 36 27.76 21.32 11.54
CA TYR A 36 28.29 22.60 11.12
C TYR A 36 27.55 23.81 11.69
N ALA A 37 26.29 23.64 12.13
CA ALA A 37 25.53 24.74 12.74
C ALA A 37 25.88 24.96 14.22
N THR A 38 26.40 23.95 14.90
CA THR A 38 26.66 24.00 16.36
C THR A 38 28.12 23.75 16.70
N GLY A 39 28.94 23.27 15.78
CA GLY A 39 30.31 22.79 16.02
C GLY A 39 30.39 21.49 16.82
N GLY A 40 29.27 20.91 17.19
CA GLY A 40 29.19 19.65 17.91
C GLY A 40 29.12 18.43 16.99
N LYS A 41 28.87 17.26 17.58
CA LYS A 41 28.66 16.02 16.84
C LYS A 41 27.20 15.58 16.84
N GLY A 42 26.79 14.98 15.73
CA GLY A 42 25.45 14.47 15.50
C GLY A 42 24.41 15.56 15.24
N SER A 43 23.28 15.14 14.76
CA SER A 43 22.13 15.99 14.46
C SER A 43 20.85 15.42 15.06
N ARG A 44 19.90 16.27 15.36
CA ARG A 44 18.57 15.85 15.82
C ARG A 44 17.85 15.11 14.71
N LEU A 45 17.29 13.96 15.04
CA LEU A 45 16.40 13.18 14.20
C LEU A 45 15.23 12.69 15.06
N ASP A 46 14.01 13.03 14.69
CA ASP A 46 12.79 12.69 15.44
C ASP A 46 12.01 11.55 14.79
N PHE A 47 12.23 11.29 13.49
CA PHE A 47 11.65 10.18 12.73
C PHE A 47 12.54 9.83 11.54
N ILE A 48 12.35 8.64 11.02
CA ILE A 48 13.02 8.14 9.81
C ILE A 48 11.98 7.97 8.72
N SER A 49 12.31 8.35 7.47
CA SER A 49 11.44 8.09 6.32
C SER A 49 12.21 7.52 5.14
N PHE A 50 11.54 6.68 4.36
CA PHE A 50 12.10 5.99 3.21
C PHE A 50 11.02 5.53 2.23
N HIS A 51 11.45 5.20 0.99
CA HIS A 51 10.59 4.79 -0.11
C HIS A 51 10.94 3.41 -0.64
N SER A 52 9.95 2.67 -1.16
CA SER A 52 10.18 1.57 -2.07
C SER A 52 9.07 1.44 -3.11
N LYS A 53 9.42 0.87 -4.24
CA LYS A 53 8.49 0.59 -5.34
C LYS A 53 8.62 -0.86 -5.75
N GLY A 54 7.48 -1.50 -6.00
CA GLY A 54 7.43 -2.91 -6.38
C GLY A 54 8.10 -3.21 -7.72
N ALA A 55 8.08 -2.26 -8.66
CA ALA A 55 8.77 -2.39 -9.95
C ALA A 55 9.61 -1.16 -10.27
N PRO A 56 10.79 -1.32 -10.92
CA PRO A 56 11.62 -0.23 -11.42
C PRO A 56 11.02 0.44 -12.66
N TRP A 57 11.71 1.47 -13.17
CA TRP A 57 11.45 2.02 -14.47
C TRP A 57 11.69 0.96 -15.56
N PRO A 58 10.78 0.82 -16.54
CA PRO A 58 11.05 0.00 -17.70
C PRO A 58 12.18 0.63 -18.54
N ARG A 59 13.04 -0.20 -19.11
CA ARG A 59 14.17 0.26 -19.96
C ARG A 59 13.66 0.73 -21.32
N THR A 60 12.54 0.16 -21.77
CA THR A 60 11.84 0.53 -23.00
C THR A 60 10.35 0.65 -22.75
N LYS A 61 9.62 1.37 -23.62
CA LYS A 61 8.16 1.46 -23.52
C LYS A 61 7.45 0.11 -23.66
N ALA A 62 8.07 -0.87 -24.30
CA ALA A 62 7.53 -2.20 -24.52
C ALA A 62 7.90 -3.19 -23.40
N GLU A 63 8.84 -2.85 -22.51
CA GLU A 63 9.24 -3.74 -21.43
C GLU A 63 8.10 -3.93 -20.46
N ARG A 64 7.79 -5.19 -20.14
CA ARG A 64 6.77 -5.54 -19.16
C ARG A 64 7.14 -5.01 -17.77
N VAL A 65 6.24 -4.27 -17.17
CA VAL A 65 6.34 -3.82 -15.78
C VAL A 65 5.59 -4.81 -14.90
N GLN A 66 6.32 -5.49 -14.05
CA GLN A 66 5.76 -6.45 -13.10
C GLN A 66 6.00 -5.96 -11.67
N PRO A 67 4.95 -5.56 -10.94
CA PRO A 67 5.05 -5.25 -9.52
C PRO A 67 5.48 -6.48 -8.72
N SER A 68 6.24 -6.27 -7.66
CA SER A 68 6.68 -7.33 -6.75
C SER A 68 6.56 -6.87 -5.30
N LEU A 69 5.67 -7.49 -4.57
CA LEU A 69 5.56 -7.27 -3.13
C LEU A 69 6.80 -7.78 -2.40
N LYS A 70 7.34 -8.91 -2.85
CA LYS A 70 8.61 -9.46 -2.33
C LYS A 70 9.73 -8.43 -2.34
N LYS A 71 9.84 -7.66 -3.44
CA LYS A 71 10.85 -6.60 -3.53
C LYS A 71 10.65 -5.54 -2.45
N ILE A 72 9.41 -5.06 -2.25
CA ILE A 72 9.11 -4.04 -1.23
C ILE A 72 9.49 -4.54 0.17
N ILE A 73 9.18 -5.79 0.48
CA ILE A 73 9.50 -6.37 1.80
C ILE A 73 11.01 -6.55 1.98
N LYS A 74 11.73 -6.98 0.94
CA LYS A 74 13.20 -7.06 0.98
C LYS A 74 13.85 -5.69 1.15
N ASP A 75 13.35 -4.66 0.50
CA ASP A 75 13.82 -3.29 0.73
C ASP A 75 13.59 -2.86 2.19
N LEU A 76 12.44 -3.21 2.77
CA LEU A 76 12.13 -2.90 4.17
C LEU A 76 13.05 -3.64 5.15
N GLU A 77 13.38 -4.91 4.87
CA GLU A 77 14.39 -5.67 5.62
C GLU A 77 15.73 -4.93 5.61
N THR A 78 16.19 -4.48 4.44
CA THR A 78 17.44 -3.72 4.30
C THR A 78 17.41 -2.39 5.06
N TYR A 79 16.32 -1.63 5.00
CA TYR A 79 16.17 -0.41 5.81
C TYR A 79 16.29 -0.71 7.31
N ARG A 80 15.62 -1.78 7.77
CA ARG A 80 15.71 -2.20 9.17
C ARG A 80 17.14 -2.59 9.57
N GLU A 81 17.86 -3.33 8.72
CA GLU A 81 19.24 -3.72 8.94
C GLU A 81 20.14 -2.48 9.08
N VAL A 82 20.00 -1.49 8.21
CA VAL A 82 20.75 -0.24 8.30
C VAL A 82 20.41 0.51 9.60
N ILE A 83 19.13 0.65 9.93
CA ILE A 83 18.69 1.34 11.17
C ILE A 83 19.28 0.66 12.41
N SER A 84 19.40 -0.69 12.42
CA SER A 84 19.90 -1.46 13.55
C SER A 84 21.37 -1.17 13.89
N LYS A 85 22.15 -0.61 12.96
CA LYS A 85 23.53 -0.17 13.21
C LYS A 85 23.61 1.04 14.13
N TYR A 86 22.49 1.77 14.30
CA TYR A 86 22.42 3.03 15.05
C TYR A 86 21.41 2.92 16.21
N PRO A 87 21.84 2.39 17.39
CA PRO A 87 20.95 2.16 18.53
C PRO A 87 20.16 3.39 18.99
N ARG A 88 20.76 4.58 18.82
CA ARG A 88 20.12 5.87 19.11
C ARG A 88 18.83 6.08 18.32
N PHE A 89 18.72 5.52 17.13
CA PHE A 89 17.59 5.70 16.22
C PHE A 89 16.66 4.48 16.11
N ALA A 90 17.04 3.34 16.71
CA ALA A 90 16.32 2.07 16.58
C ALA A 90 14.86 2.11 17.00
N LYS A 91 14.48 3.05 17.88
CA LYS A 91 13.10 3.20 18.38
C LYS A 91 12.35 4.38 17.75
N LEU A 92 12.98 5.13 16.86
CA LEU A 92 12.32 6.26 16.22
C LEU A 92 11.13 5.79 15.36
N PRO A 93 10.07 6.62 15.26
CA PRO A 93 9.01 6.38 14.28
C PRO A 93 9.57 6.27 12.87
N CYS A 94 9.14 5.26 12.12
CA CYS A 94 9.48 5.08 10.72
C CYS A 94 8.24 5.34 9.86
N PHE A 95 8.43 6.10 8.78
CA PHE A 95 7.41 6.38 7.78
C PHE A 95 7.85 5.81 6.43
N TYR A 96 7.06 4.87 5.92
CA TYR A 96 7.22 4.33 4.58
C TYR A 96 6.38 5.21 3.64
N ASP A 97 6.91 6.38 3.35
CA ASP A 97 6.18 7.53 2.83
C ASP A 97 5.96 7.52 1.30
N GLU A 98 6.51 6.53 0.59
CA GLU A 98 6.09 6.14 -0.76
C GLU A 98 6.25 4.63 -0.95
N CYS A 99 5.14 3.91 -0.94
CA CYS A 99 5.11 2.47 -1.05
C CYS A 99 4.12 2.03 -2.13
N ASP A 100 4.56 2.03 -3.39
CA ASP A 100 3.73 1.83 -4.57
C ASP A 100 4.09 0.55 -5.33
N PRO A 101 3.15 0.00 -6.13
CA PRO A 101 3.45 -1.18 -6.94
C PRO A 101 4.53 -0.94 -8.00
N SER A 102 4.76 0.31 -8.43
CA SER A 102 5.80 0.64 -9.42
C SER A 102 6.19 2.11 -9.40
N VAL A 103 7.36 2.43 -9.96
CA VAL A 103 7.78 3.80 -10.31
C VAL A 103 7.01 4.34 -11.52
N GLY A 104 7.38 5.52 -12.02
CA GLY A 104 6.83 6.09 -13.24
C GLY A 104 5.45 6.68 -13.04
N THR A 105 5.33 7.61 -12.12
CA THR A 105 4.05 8.22 -11.76
C THR A 105 3.39 9.01 -12.90
N ILE A 106 4.21 9.63 -13.79
CA ILE A 106 3.73 10.38 -14.96
C ILE A 106 3.44 9.49 -16.18
N LEU A 107 3.89 8.22 -16.16
CA LEU A 107 3.60 7.26 -17.22
C LEU A 107 2.29 6.53 -16.92
N GLY A 108 1.54 6.25 -17.96
CA GLY A 108 0.28 5.53 -17.90
C GLY A 108 0.22 4.34 -18.85
N ARG A 109 -0.97 3.72 -18.93
CA ARG A 109 -1.21 2.54 -19.78
C ARG A 109 -1.03 2.81 -21.28
N TYR A 110 -1.10 4.06 -21.68
CA TYR A 110 -0.87 4.47 -23.08
C TYR A 110 0.61 4.70 -23.41
N ASP A 111 1.46 4.80 -22.39
CA ASP A 111 2.91 4.81 -22.55
C ASP A 111 3.47 3.40 -22.48
N ASN A 112 2.92 2.58 -21.58
CA ASN A 112 3.23 1.17 -21.42
C ASN A 112 1.97 0.44 -20.92
N SER A 113 1.46 -0.51 -21.71
CA SER A 113 0.22 -1.24 -21.43
C SER A 113 0.22 -1.97 -20.09
N SER A 114 1.40 -2.35 -19.59
CA SER A 114 1.50 -2.99 -18.27
C SER A 114 0.89 -2.15 -17.16
N TYR A 115 0.91 -0.81 -17.25
CA TYR A 115 0.37 0.07 -16.21
C TYR A 115 -1.16 -0.01 -16.03
N ILE A 116 -1.83 -0.89 -16.76
CA ILE A 116 -3.24 -1.23 -16.54
C ILE A 116 -3.49 -1.71 -15.09
N PHE A 117 -2.53 -2.36 -14.47
CA PHE A 117 -2.65 -2.81 -13.08
C PHE A 117 -2.87 -1.66 -12.06
N ARG A 118 -2.67 -0.41 -12.45
CA ARG A 118 -2.90 0.77 -11.59
C ARG A 118 -4.33 1.28 -11.63
N VAL A 119 -5.17 0.77 -12.52
CA VAL A 119 -6.54 1.26 -12.71
C VAL A 119 -7.60 0.21 -12.42
N ASN A 120 -7.25 -1.08 -12.46
CA ASN A 120 -8.13 -2.19 -12.18
C ASN A 120 -8.02 -2.69 -10.71
N GLU A 121 -8.67 -3.79 -10.40
CA GLU A 121 -8.72 -4.42 -9.08
C GLU A 121 -7.37 -4.94 -8.56
N TYR A 122 -6.40 -5.17 -9.43
CA TYR A 122 -5.06 -5.63 -9.03
C TYR A 122 -4.43 -4.70 -7.99
N TYR A 123 -4.52 -3.38 -8.19
CA TYR A 123 -3.92 -2.43 -7.25
C TYR A 123 -4.60 -2.49 -5.88
N ALA A 124 -5.91 -2.74 -5.84
CA ALA A 124 -6.63 -2.93 -4.58
C ALA A 124 -6.11 -4.16 -3.82
N GLY A 125 -6.00 -5.31 -4.49
CA GLY A 125 -5.44 -6.53 -3.91
C GLY A 125 -3.98 -6.36 -3.47
N PHE A 126 -3.16 -5.72 -4.29
CA PHE A 126 -1.77 -5.39 -3.94
C PHE A 126 -1.69 -4.56 -2.65
N LEU A 127 -2.52 -3.54 -2.51
CA LEU A 127 -2.56 -2.67 -1.33
C LEU A 127 -2.95 -3.44 -0.05
N CYS A 128 -4.00 -4.26 -0.11
CA CYS A 128 -4.43 -5.06 1.04
C CYS A 128 -3.33 -6.02 1.50
N ARG A 129 -2.72 -6.73 0.56
CA ARG A 129 -1.62 -7.66 0.85
C ARG A 129 -0.37 -6.92 1.37
N LEU A 130 -0.05 -5.76 0.80
CA LEU A 130 1.02 -4.90 1.29
C LEU A 130 0.77 -4.48 2.73
N ALA A 131 -0.42 -3.96 3.05
CA ALA A 131 -0.78 -3.50 4.38
C ALA A 131 -0.57 -4.59 5.44
N LYS A 132 -1.05 -5.82 5.17
CA LYS A 132 -0.83 -6.96 6.07
C LYS A 132 0.66 -7.25 6.27
N ASN A 133 1.42 -7.36 5.18
CA ASN A 133 2.85 -7.68 5.28
C ASN A 133 3.63 -6.62 6.07
N LEU A 134 3.27 -5.33 5.96
CA LEU A 134 3.88 -4.26 6.74
C LEU A 134 3.50 -4.34 8.22
N VAL A 135 2.25 -4.67 8.53
CA VAL A 135 1.80 -4.88 9.91
C VAL A 135 2.52 -6.09 10.52
N ASP A 136 2.60 -7.21 9.80
CA ASP A 136 3.28 -8.43 10.25
C ASP A 136 4.77 -8.16 10.49
N PHE A 137 5.42 -7.45 9.57
CA PHE A 137 6.82 -7.04 9.71
C PHE A 137 7.06 -6.23 10.99
N LYS A 138 6.19 -5.24 11.25
CA LYS A 138 6.25 -4.44 12.47
C LYS A 138 6.18 -5.30 13.73
N TYR A 139 5.24 -6.23 13.79
CA TYR A 139 5.08 -7.12 14.95
C TYR A 139 6.26 -8.09 15.10
N LYS A 140 6.72 -8.67 14.00
CA LYS A 140 7.75 -9.71 14.02
C LYS A 140 9.15 -9.16 14.31
N PHE A 141 9.47 -7.98 13.78
CA PHE A 141 10.82 -7.40 13.84
C PHE A 141 10.95 -6.14 14.70
N GLY A 142 9.86 -5.67 15.29
CA GLY A 142 9.88 -4.52 16.21
C GLY A 142 10.19 -3.17 15.56
N LEU A 143 10.16 -3.07 14.22
CA LEU A 143 10.32 -1.78 13.55
C LEU A 143 9.15 -0.86 13.90
N ASN A 144 9.44 0.36 14.39
CA ASN A 144 8.40 1.31 14.80
C ASN A 144 7.72 1.99 13.59
N LEU A 145 7.22 1.16 12.66
CA LEU A 145 6.51 1.63 11.49
C LEU A 145 5.16 2.25 11.89
N LYS A 146 4.97 3.53 11.57
CA LYS A 146 3.78 4.32 11.93
C LYS A 146 2.85 4.56 10.76
N LEU A 147 3.40 4.63 9.56
CA LEU A 147 2.67 5.01 8.37
C LEU A 147 3.27 4.34 7.16
N PHE A 148 2.43 3.89 6.24
CA PHE A 148 2.80 3.74 4.85
C PHE A 148 1.82 4.54 3.98
N THR A 149 2.29 5.10 2.89
CA THR A 149 1.47 5.83 1.93
C THR A 149 1.83 5.46 0.51
N THR A 150 0.92 5.71 -0.40
CA THR A 150 1.20 5.70 -1.84
C THR A 150 1.38 7.13 -2.33
N TRP A 151 2.19 7.31 -3.37
CA TRP A 151 2.31 8.60 -4.05
C TRP A 151 1.16 8.77 -5.05
N ALA A 152 0.01 9.16 -4.54
CA ALA A 152 -1.28 9.17 -5.22
C ALA A 152 -1.57 10.52 -5.89
N PHE A 153 -0.67 11.00 -6.73
CA PHE A 153 -0.88 12.25 -7.45
C PHE A 153 -1.84 12.08 -8.62
N TYR A 154 -2.74 13.06 -8.78
CA TYR A 154 -3.56 13.24 -9.97
C TYR A 154 -2.90 14.30 -10.85
N PHE A 155 -2.78 14.00 -12.15
CA PHE A 155 -2.26 14.93 -13.14
C PHE A 155 -3.41 15.43 -14.01
N GLU A 156 -3.69 16.71 -13.89
CA GLU A 156 -4.70 17.39 -14.71
C GLU A 156 -4.41 17.24 -16.20
N GLY A 157 -5.46 17.18 -17.02
CA GLY A 157 -5.35 17.03 -18.48
C GLY A 157 -4.98 15.62 -18.96
N LYS A 158 -4.92 14.63 -18.07
CA LYS A 158 -4.72 13.25 -18.48
C LYS A 158 -6.03 12.59 -18.91
N ARG A 159 -5.89 11.52 -19.69
CA ARG A 159 -7.02 10.71 -20.16
C ARG A 159 -7.69 9.94 -19.04
N TYR A 160 -8.94 9.54 -19.26
CA TYR A 160 -9.62 8.64 -18.33
C TYR A 160 -8.82 7.37 -18.12
N PHE A 161 -8.72 6.93 -16.88
CA PHE A 161 -7.97 5.73 -16.48
C PHE A 161 -6.59 5.65 -17.12
N GLU A 162 -5.87 6.77 -17.15
CA GLU A 162 -4.52 6.88 -17.72
C GLU A 162 -3.54 5.86 -17.13
N GLY A 163 -3.75 5.44 -15.89
CA GLY A 163 -2.85 4.49 -15.23
C GLY A 163 -1.72 5.15 -14.46
N ASN A 164 -1.86 6.44 -14.11
CA ASN A 164 -1.05 7.03 -13.04
C ASN A 164 -1.48 6.46 -11.67
N ARG A 165 -0.71 6.71 -10.62
CA ARG A 165 -0.95 6.13 -9.29
C ARG A 165 -2.01 6.87 -8.45
N SER A 166 -2.80 7.77 -9.06
CA SER A 166 -3.90 8.46 -8.39
C SER A 166 -4.98 7.48 -7.93
N LEU A 167 -5.72 7.88 -6.91
CA LEU A 167 -6.89 7.13 -6.40
C LEU A 167 -8.15 7.37 -7.23
N PHE A 168 -8.15 8.45 -7.99
CA PHE A 168 -9.24 8.89 -8.84
C PHE A 168 -8.79 9.01 -10.29
N THR A 169 -9.73 8.97 -11.20
CA THR A 169 -9.59 9.45 -12.58
C THR A 169 -10.45 10.69 -12.79
N ASN A 170 -10.59 11.14 -14.03
CA ASN A 170 -11.35 12.32 -14.38
C ASN A 170 -12.76 12.31 -13.75
N ASN A 171 -13.35 13.47 -13.56
CA ASN A 171 -14.67 13.67 -12.94
C ASN A 171 -14.80 13.07 -11.53
N ASN A 172 -13.69 12.95 -10.79
CA ASN A 172 -13.66 12.37 -9.45
C ASN A 172 -14.24 10.95 -9.38
N VAL A 173 -14.05 10.16 -10.44
CA VAL A 173 -14.40 8.74 -10.43
C VAL A 173 -13.36 7.99 -9.63
N LYS A 174 -13.80 7.26 -8.60
CA LYS A 174 -12.95 6.42 -7.77
C LYS A 174 -12.44 5.22 -8.58
N LYS A 175 -11.15 4.92 -8.47
CA LYS A 175 -10.59 3.64 -8.92
C LYS A 175 -10.74 2.57 -7.85
N PRO A 176 -10.68 1.27 -8.19
CA PRO A 176 -10.83 0.18 -7.21
C PRO A 176 -9.89 0.28 -6.01
N VAL A 177 -8.67 0.81 -6.17
CA VAL A 177 -7.71 1.00 -5.09
C VAL A 177 -8.22 1.96 -4.00
N PHE A 178 -9.08 2.94 -4.34
CA PHE A 178 -9.71 3.80 -3.34
C PHE A 178 -10.55 2.99 -2.35
N ASN A 179 -11.31 2.03 -2.87
CA ASN A 179 -12.17 1.18 -2.04
C ASN A 179 -11.35 0.25 -1.12
N ALA A 180 -10.14 -0.14 -1.54
CA ALA A 180 -9.24 -0.87 -0.66
C ALA A 180 -8.74 -0.02 0.51
N PHE A 181 -8.42 1.26 0.29
CA PHE A 181 -8.11 2.20 1.38
C PHE A 181 -9.32 2.41 2.30
N ASP A 182 -10.52 2.57 1.74
CA ASP A 182 -11.75 2.71 2.53
C ASP A 182 -11.99 1.45 3.39
N ALA A 183 -11.85 0.25 2.81
CA ALA A 183 -12.00 -1.00 3.53
C ALA A 183 -10.94 -1.15 4.66
N LEU A 184 -9.68 -0.81 4.40
CA LEU A 184 -8.64 -0.79 5.43
C LEU A 184 -8.94 0.21 6.55
N SER A 185 -9.55 1.34 6.24
CA SER A 185 -9.91 2.37 7.23
C SER A 185 -11.02 1.93 8.18
N ARG A 186 -11.82 0.95 7.77
CA ARG A 186 -12.92 0.35 8.57
C ARG A 186 -12.44 -0.73 9.50
N MET A 187 -11.23 -1.25 9.33
CA MET A 187 -10.68 -2.27 10.20
C MET A 187 -10.54 -1.76 11.64
N GLY A 188 -10.95 -2.57 12.60
CA GLY A 188 -10.83 -2.31 14.03
C GLY A 188 -9.37 -2.26 14.52
N LYS A 189 -9.16 -1.75 15.70
CA LYS A 189 -7.83 -1.56 16.29
C LYS A 189 -7.23 -2.83 16.89
N THR A 190 -8.07 -3.81 17.22
CA THR A 190 -7.64 -5.06 17.83
C THR A 190 -7.61 -6.15 16.78
N ARG A 191 -6.41 -6.53 16.36
CA ARG A 191 -6.22 -7.64 15.44
C ARG A 191 -6.56 -8.97 16.13
N VAL A 192 -7.25 -9.85 15.43
CA VAL A 192 -7.51 -11.23 15.84
C VAL A 192 -6.85 -12.22 14.86
N ALA A 193 -6.74 -13.48 15.30
CA ALA A 193 -6.15 -14.52 14.47
C ALA A 193 -7.00 -14.77 13.22
N LEU A 194 -6.33 -14.86 12.08
CA LEU A 194 -6.88 -15.36 10.82
C LEU A 194 -5.86 -16.31 10.23
N THR A 195 -6.25 -17.54 10.02
CA THR A 195 -5.43 -18.59 9.40
C THR A 195 -6.04 -19.00 8.06
N THR A 196 -5.26 -19.61 7.21
CA THR A 196 -5.71 -20.12 5.91
C THR A 196 -5.34 -21.59 5.79
N SER A 197 -5.91 -22.29 4.83
CA SER A 197 -5.50 -23.67 4.52
C SER A 197 -4.04 -23.79 4.06
N TYR A 198 -3.35 -22.69 3.84
CA TYR A 198 -1.93 -22.61 3.45
C TYR A 198 -0.99 -22.36 4.63
N SER A 199 -1.51 -21.90 5.78
CA SER A 199 -0.70 -21.64 6.96
C SER A 199 -1.56 -21.58 8.22
N ASP A 200 -1.21 -22.39 9.21
CA ASP A 200 -1.77 -22.35 10.56
C ASP A 200 -1.16 -21.19 11.41
N ASP A 201 -0.08 -20.57 10.94
CA ASP A 201 0.49 -19.41 11.59
C ASP A 201 -0.39 -18.18 11.29
N PRO A 202 -0.99 -17.52 12.31
CA PRO A 202 -1.81 -16.33 12.12
C PRO A 202 -0.99 -15.10 11.66
N ILE A 203 0.33 -15.18 11.73
CA ILE A 203 1.25 -14.14 11.26
C ILE A 203 2.34 -14.79 10.39
N PRO A 204 1.97 -15.45 9.28
CA PRO A 204 2.95 -16.08 8.41
C PRO A 204 3.87 -15.01 7.82
N TYR A 205 5.17 -15.25 7.89
CA TYR A 205 6.14 -14.35 7.31
C TYR A 205 7.24 -15.15 6.59
N PRO A 206 7.53 -14.81 5.35
CA PRO A 206 6.87 -13.78 4.53
C PRO A 206 5.54 -14.26 3.92
N ALA A 207 4.48 -13.46 4.05
CA ALA A 207 3.16 -13.77 3.53
C ALA A 207 2.94 -13.36 2.06
N TYR A 208 3.95 -12.80 1.41
CA TYR A 208 3.84 -12.35 0.01
C TYR A 208 3.78 -13.50 -1.01
N GLU A 209 3.89 -14.75 -0.59
CA GLU A 209 3.76 -15.92 -1.45
C GLU A 209 2.37 -16.56 -1.37
N LEU A 210 1.55 -16.18 -0.39
CA LEU A 210 0.20 -16.73 -0.23
C LEU A 210 -0.76 -16.09 -1.23
N LEU A 211 -1.40 -16.90 -2.07
CA LEU A 211 -2.41 -16.41 -3.01
C LEU A 211 -3.70 -15.97 -2.31
N VAL A 212 -4.11 -16.68 -1.28
CA VAL A 212 -5.26 -16.34 -0.44
C VAL A 212 -4.78 -16.03 0.97
N ASP A 213 -5.11 -14.86 1.47
CA ASP A 213 -4.77 -14.43 2.82
C ASP A 213 -5.76 -13.33 3.27
N GLY A 214 -5.62 -12.85 4.50
CA GLY A 214 -6.52 -11.84 5.04
C GLY A 214 -6.04 -11.18 6.31
N LEU A 215 -6.86 -10.25 6.77
CA LEU A 215 -6.76 -9.58 8.06
C LEU A 215 -8.11 -9.69 8.76
N ALA A 216 -8.09 -9.91 10.06
CA ALA A 216 -9.29 -9.82 10.88
C ALA A 216 -9.05 -8.92 12.09
N SER A 217 -10.08 -8.17 12.46
CA SER A 217 -10.09 -7.28 13.61
C SER A 217 -11.43 -7.31 14.30
N ILE A 218 -11.42 -6.82 15.53
CA ILE A 218 -12.63 -6.63 16.33
C ILE A 218 -12.67 -5.23 16.93
N SER A 219 -13.86 -4.73 17.08
CA SER A 219 -14.26 -3.62 17.92
C SER A 219 -15.38 -4.08 18.86
N ASP A 220 -15.95 -3.19 19.66
CA ASP A 220 -16.85 -3.57 20.75
C ASP A 220 -18.04 -4.47 20.31
N ASN A 221 -18.63 -4.18 19.16
CA ASN A 221 -19.82 -4.87 18.63
C ASN A 221 -19.69 -5.34 17.18
N GLU A 222 -18.48 -5.27 16.64
CA GLU A 222 -18.25 -5.58 15.22
C GLU A 222 -17.02 -6.48 15.09
N ALA A 223 -17.06 -7.35 14.09
CA ALA A 223 -15.92 -8.12 13.62
C ALA A 223 -15.72 -7.82 12.14
N GLU A 224 -14.54 -7.32 11.79
CA GLU A 224 -14.19 -6.98 10.42
C GLU A 224 -13.22 -8.02 9.88
N ILE A 225 -13.54 -8.58 8.72
CA ILE A 225 -12.73 -9.59 8.06
C ILE A 225 -12.49 -9.13 6.64
N MET A 226 -11.24 -8.91 6.30
CA MET A 226 -10.79 -8.60 4.94
C MET A 226 -10.06 -9.82 4.39
N ILE A 227 -10.50 -10.30 3.23
CA ILE A 227 -9.89 -11.46 2.56
C ILE A 227 -9.59 -11.05 1.13
N TRP A 228 -8.49 -11.54 0.60
CA TRP A 228 -8.12 -11.37 -0.81
C TRP A 228 -7.62 -12.67 -1.42
N TYR A 229 -7.87 -12.81 -2.69
CA TYR A 229 -7.12 -13.66 -3.60
C TYR A 229 -6.25 -12.73 -4.45
N PHE A 230 -4.94 -12.89 -4.41
CA PHE A 230 -4.03 -12.01 -5.12
C PHE A 230 -2.85 -12.81 -5.69
N ASP A 231 -2.66 -12.69 -6.98
CA ASP A 231 -1.49 -13.17 -7.70
C ASP A 231 -0.61 -11.98 -8.10
N ASP A 232 0.71 -12.09 -7.89
CA ASP A 232 1.65 -11.03 -8.31
C ASP A 232 1.62 -10.81 -9.83
N ASN A 233 1.25 -11.83 -10.62
CA ASN A 233 1.05 -11.68 -12.04
C ASN A 233 -0.26 -10.92 -12.33
N TRP A 234 -0.15 -9.66 -12.73
CA TRP A 234 -1.32 -8.81 -13.01
C TRP A 234 -2.13 -9.24 -14.24
N GLU A 235 -1.65 -10.19 -15.04
CA GLU A 235 -2.39 -10.85 -16.14
C GLU A 235 -3.08 -12.14 -15.68
N ALA A 236 -2.84 -12.59 -14.44
CA ALA A 236 -3.50 -13.78 -13.96
C ALA A 236 -5.01 -13.59 -13.93
N THR A 237 -5.71 -14.54 -14.48
CA THR A 237 -7.18 -14.60 -14.47
C THR A 237 -7.61 -15.84 -13.70
N GLY A 238 -8.71 -15.71 -12.98
CA GLY A 238 -9.27 -16.85 -12.26
C GLY A 238 -10.19 -16.43 -11.12
N LYS A 239 -10.91 -17.43 -10.61
CA LYS A 239 -11.80 -17.26 -9.45
C LYS A 239 -11.46 -18.34 -8.44
N VAL A 240 -11.43 -17.97 -7.18
CA VAL A 240 -11.20 -18.89 -6.06
C VAL A 240 -12.45 -18.92 -5.20
N LYS A 241 -12.89 -20.12 -4.85
CA LYS A 241 -13.94 -20.30 -3.84
C LYS A 241 -13.28 -20.27 -2.47
N ILE A 242 -13.70 -19.34 -1.63
CA ILE A 242 -13.22 -19.21 -0.25
C ILE A 242 -14.36 -19.64 0.67
N SER A 243 -14.08 -20.58 1.57
CA SER A 243 -14.94 -20.92 2.70
C SER A 243 -14.38 -20.22 3.93
N LEU A 244 -15.21 -19.42 4.59
CA LEU A 244 -14.84 -18.69 5.80
C LEU A 244 -15.57 -19.31 7.00
N GLU A 245 -14.80 -19.72 7.99
CA GLU A 245 -15.33 -20.13 9.30
C GLU A 245 -14.97 -19.04 10.31
N VAL A 246 -15.97 -18.56 11.03
CA VAL A 246 -15.82 -17.54 12.07
C VAL A 246 -16.27 -18.13 13.39
N SER A 247 -15.37 -18.17 14.36
CA SER A 247 -15.64 -18.70 15.70
C SER A 247 -15.31 -17.66 16.78
N ASN A 248 -15.88 -17.84 17.97
CA ASN A 248 -15.58 -17.02 19.15
C ASN A 248 -15.80 -15.51 18.91
N LEU A 249 -16.94 -15.16 18.33
CA LEU A 249 -17.31 -13.74 18.19
C LEU A 249 -17.37 -13.08 19.56
N PRO A 250 -16.96 -11.80 19.68
CA PRO A 250 -16.85 -11.09 20.97
C PRO A 250 -18.21 -10.67 21.55
N PHE A 251 -19.30 -11.06 20.92
CA PHE A 251 -20.67 -10.71 21.31
C PHE A 251 -21.57 -11.92 21.23
N GLU A 252 -22.50 -12.00 22.20
CA GLU A 252 -23.57 -13.03 22.21
C GLU A 252 -24.80 -12.47 21.51
N SER A 253 -25.13 -12.99 20.34
CA SER A 253 -26.36 -12.65 19.63
C SER A 253 -26.81 -13.80 18.73
N ASN A 254 -28.11 -14.04 18.73
CA ASN A 254 -28.74 -14.98 17.79
C ASN A 254 -28.95 -14.35 16.40
N LEU A 255 -28.74 -13.05 16.26
CA LEU A 255 -28.87 -12.31 15.03
C LEU A 255 -27.67 -11.40 14.82
N VAL A 256 -26.98 -11.60 13.70
CA VAL A 256 -25.82 -10.80 13.30
C VAL A 256 -26.16 -10.13 11.98
N LYS A 257 -25.93 -8.81 11.90
CA LYS A 257 -26.00 -8.10 10.62
C LYS A 257 -24.71 -8.41 9.85
N TYR A 258 -24.84 -8.98 8.66
CA TYR A 258 -23.74 -9.21 7.73
C TYR A 258 -23.74 -8.14 6.63
N ILE A 259 -22.58 -7.50 6.43
CA ILE A 259 -22.34 -6.55 5.35
C ILE A 259 -21.16 -7.05 4.55
N HIS A 260 -21.33 -7.21 3.23
CA HIS A 260 -20.28 -7.68 2.34
C HIS A 260 -19.88 -6.59 1.37
N TYR A 261 -18.64 -6.13 1.46
CA TYR A 261 -17.98 -5.26 0.48
C TYR A 261 -17.13 -6.14 -0.44
N ARG A 262 -17.18 -5.89 -1.72
CA ARG A 262 -16.48 -6.72 -2.71
C ARG A 262 -15.82 -5.84 -3.75
N ILE A 263 -14.53 -6.11 -4.03
CA ILE A 263 -13.73 -5.43 -5.06
C ILE A 263 -13.21 -6.52 -5.99
N ASP A 264 -13.67 -6.54 -7.23
CA ASP A 264 -13.20 -7.44 -8.28
C ASP A 264 -13.52 -6.88 -9.68
N GLY A 265 -13.42 -7.68 -10.73
CA GLY A 265 -13.73 -7.25 -12.11
C GLY A 265 -15.18 -6.82 -12.32
N ASP A 266 -16.12 -7.22 -11.45
CA ASP A 266 -17.54 -6.94 -11.60
C ASP A 266 -18.13 -6.06 -10.48
N HIS A 267 -17.42 -5.88 -9.37
CA HIS A 267 -17.91 -5.20 -8.16
C HIS A 267 -16.96 -4.10 -7.73
N SER A 268 -17.49 -2.96 -7.32
CA SER A 268 -16.76 -1.78 -6.85
C SER A 268 -15.62 -1.40 -7.81
N ASN A 269 -15.90 -1.45 -9.12
CA ASN A 269 -14.92 -1.33 -10.19
C ASN A 269 -15.41 -0.45 -11.34
N SER A 270 -15.16 0.83 -11.21
CA SER A 270 -15.48 1.84 -12.21
C SER A 270 -14.71 1.67 -13.52
N PHE A 271 -13.49 1.11 -13.46
CA PHE A 271 -12.67 0.85 -14.64
C PHE A 271 -13.34 -0.19 -15.55
N SER A 272 -13.83 -1.28 -15.00
CA SER A 272 -14.52 -2.31 -15.77
C SER A 272 -15.77 -1.77 -16.47
N GLU A 273 -16.51 -0.88 -15.82
CA GLU A 273 -17.67 -0.25 -16.44
C GLU A 273 -17.28 0.70 -17.58
N TRP A 274 -16.23 1.48 -17.40
CA TRP A 274 -15.70 2.36 -18.44
C TRP A 274 -15.23 1.55 -19.66
N VAL A 275 -14.58 0.40 -19.45
CA VAL A 275 -14.20 -0.54 -20.52
C VAL A 275 -15.44 -1.09 -21.26
N ARG A 276 -16.50 -1.49 -20.53
CA ARG A 276 -17.77 -1.96 -21.14
C ARG A 276 -18.42 -0.90 -22.02
N GLN A 277 -18.21 0.36 -21.74
CA GLN A 277 -18.71 1.47 -22.53
C GLN A 277 -17.82 1.84 -23.74
N GLY A 278 -16.77 1.06 -24.02
CA GLY A 278 -15.86 1.28 -25.14
C GLY A 278 -14.75 2.30 -24.87
N GLU A 279 -14.38 2.49 -23.60
CA GLU A 279 -13.28 3.36 -23.17
C GLU A 279 -13.42 4.84 -23.59
N PRO A 280 -14.57 5.49 -23.40
CA PRO A 280 -14.78 6.85 -23.87
C PRO A 280 -13.84 7.85 -23.18
N GLN A 281 -13.17 8.72 -23.96
CA GLN A 281 -12.31 9.78 -23.43
C GLN A 281 -13.07 11.10 -23.22
N ASP A 282 -14.25 11.22 -23.80
CA ASP A 282 -15.22 12.30 -23.63
C ASP A 282 -16.60 11.68 -23.34
N PRO A 283 -16.77 11.07 -22.14
CA PRO A 283 -18.01 10.39 -21.81
C PRO A 283 -19.15 11.38 -21.56
N SER A 284 -20.37 11.01 -22.01
CA SER A 284 -21.57 11.78 -21.67
C SER A 284 -21.88 11.74 -20.16
N ASP A 285 -22.77 12.62 -19.71
CA ASP A 285 -23.21 12.63 -18.31
C ASP A 285 -23.84 11.30 -17.88
N GLU A 286 -24.59 10.65 -18.78
CA GLU A 286 -25.17 9.31 -18.55
C GLU A 286 -24.07 8.25 -18.40
N GLN A 287 -23.04 8.31 -19.23
CA GLN A 287 -21.90 7.40 -19.14
C GLN A 287 -21.14 7.61 -17.83
N ILE A 288 -20.86 8.86 -17.47
CA ILE A 288 -20.22 9.20 -16.18
C ILE A 288 -21.06 8.69 -15.00
N LYS A 289 -22.38 8.89 -15.04
CA LYS A 289 -23.30 8.39 -14.01
C LYS A 289 -23.25 6.86 -13.88
N ALA A 290 -23.24 6.14 -15.00
CA ALA A 290 -23.13 4.68 -15.00
C ALA A 290 -21.79 4.20 -14.44
N ILE A 291 -20.68 4.85 -14.81
CA ILE A 291 -19.34 4.56 -14.27
C ILE A 291 -19.32 4.80 -12.76
N LYS A 292 -19.88 5.92 -12.30
CA LYS A 292 -19.95 6.24 -10.85
C LYS A 292 -20.85 5.27 -10.09
N ALA A 293 -21.89 4.73 -10.69
CA ALA A 293 -22.76 3.74 -10.06
C ALA A 293 -22.05 2.39 -9.81
N ARG A 294 -20.88 2.17 -10.41
CA ARG A 294 -20.04 0.96 -10.27
C ARG A 294 -18.78 1.17 -9.44
N GLN A 295 -18.55 2.37 -8.92
CA GLN A 295 -17.33 2.68 -8.21
C GLN A 295 -17.33 2.25 -6.72
N ASP A 296 -18.53 1.99 -6.15
CA ASP A 296 -18.74 1.63 -4.74
C ASP A 296 -19.38 0.25 -4.62
#